data_9741cdccfc82971317737fbe57a0b8ec
#
_entry.id   9741cdccfc82971317737fbe57a0b8ec
#
_cell.length_a   1.000
_cell.length_b   1.000
_cell.length_c   1.000
_cell.angle_alpha   90.00
_cell.angle_beta   90.00
_cell.angle_gamma   90.00
#
_symmetry.space_group_name_H-M   'P 1'
#
loop_
_entity.id
_entity.type
_entity.pdbx_description
1 polymer ?
#
loop_
_entity_poly.entity_id
_entity_poly.type
_entity_poly.pdbx_seq_one_letter_code
_entity_poly.pdbx_strand_id
1 'polypeptide(L)'
;MIKLSVKEDCCGCGACLQRCPRHCIFFKEDKEGFLYPLVDESNCIDCGLCEKVCPVINRGECNEPLYVYAVKNRNERIRLNSSSGGVFYSLGKYVIQKGGVVFGAAYDDKWEVRHQKAESMDTLEPLMRSKYVQSRIGNTFVEVETFLKQGKLVLFTGTSCQILGLKNFLRHEYENLLTVDVICHGVPSPGVWRKFLMELTHLQSHKTALCEVAGKKTVLLSSPESISAITDINFREKEKYGWKKFGFVVLKKSVSKTGENSVLLSNIFSEDPY
;
A
#
# COMPACT_ATOMS: atom_id res chain seq x y z
N MET A 1 18.90 9.76 19.94
CA MET A 1 17.50 10.13 19.57
C MET A 1 17.43 10.34 18.09
N ILE A 2 16.43 9.76 17.39
CA ILE A 2 16.35 9.84 15.92
C ILE A 2 16.27 11.30 15.43
N LYS A 3 17.24 11.72 14.65
CA LYS A 3 17.29 13.00 13.96
C LYS A 3 17.78 12.79 12.54
N LEU A 4 17.05 13.29 11.57
CA LEU A 4 17.47 13.33 10.17
C LEU A 4 17.93 14.75 9.85
N SER A 5 19.01 14.87 9.07
CA SER A 5 19.53 16.18 8.62
C SER A 5 18.51 16.93 7.78
N VAL A 6 17.75 16.20 6.98
CA VAL A 6 16.66 16.69 6.15
C VAL A 6 15.41 15.88 6.53
N LYS A 7 14.37 16.55 6.97
CA LYS A 7 13.12 15.90 7.43
C LYS A 7 12.48 15.06 6.31
N GLU A 8 12.53 15.58 5.11
CA GLU A 8 11.92 15.04 3.89
C GLU A 8 12.58 13.71 3.45
N ASP A 9 13.80 13.43 3.92
CA ASP A 9 14.45 12.14 3.68
C ASP A 9 13.76 10.97 4.43
N CYS A 10 12.90 11.28 5.41
CA CYS A 10 12.18 10.27 6.15
C CYS A 10 11.14 9.56 5.25
N CYS A 11 11.38 8.28 4.99
CA CYS A 11 10.46 7.46 4.19
C CYS A 11 9.21 6.95 4.97
N GLY A 12 9.05 7.30 6.24
CA GLY A 12 7.89 6.90 7.05
C GLY A 12 7.77 5.40 7.33
N CYS A 13 8.87 4.63 7.26
CA CYS A 13 8.85 3.16 7.39
C CYS A 13 8.47 2.65 8.79
N GLY A 14 8.52 3.49 9.83
CA GLY A 14 8.12 3.13 11.19
C GLY A 14 9.07 2.22 11.97
N ALA A 15 10.25 1.86 11.45
CA ALA A 15 11.21 1.01 12.15
C ALA A 15 11.65 1.61 13.49
N CYS A 16 11.95 2.91 13.52
CA CYS A 16 12.36 3.63 14.74
C CYS A 16 11.27 3.61 15.82
N LEU A 17 10.00 3.77 15.43
CA LEU A 17 8.85 3.75 16.32
C LEU A 17 8.68 2.37 16.97
N GLN A 18 8.67 1.32 16.15
CA GLN A 18 8.45 -0.05 16.61
C GLN A 18 9.64 -0.60 17.42
N ARG A 19 10.86 -0.11 17.19
CA ARG A 19 12.05 -0.57 17.91
C ARG A 19 12.33 0.19 19.21
N CYS A 20 11.60 1.27 19.49
CA CYS A 20 11.81 2.06 20.70
C CYS A 20 11.38 1.27 21.94
N PRO A 21 12.29 0.91 22.87
CA PRO A 21 11.96 0.13 24.06
C PRO A 21 11.15 0.93 25.09
N ARG A 22 11.11 2.26 24.95
CA ARG A 22 10.36 3.16 25.80
C ARG A 22 9.06 3.62 25.16
N HIS A 23 8.77 3.21 23.90
CA HIS A 23 7.61 3.64 23.13
C HIS A 23 7.41 5.16 23.11
N CYS A 24 8.52 5.91 23.17
CA CYS A 24 8.52 7.37 23.21
C CYS A 24 8.57 8.02 21.81
N ILE A 25 8.45 7.23 20.73
CA ILE A 25 8.41 7.72 19.36
C ILE A 25 7.00 7.48 18.81
N PHE A 26 6.39 8.50 18.25
CA PHE A 26 5.10 8.42 17.58
C PHE A 26 5.14 9.18 16.26
N PHE A 27 4.25 8.84 15.35
CA PHE A 27 4.13 9.57 14.11
C PHE A 27 3.17 10.74 14.23
N LYS A 28 3.62 11.91 13.77
CA LYS A 28 2.78 13.09 13.60
C LYS A 28 2.68 13.44 12.12
N GLU A 29 1.45 13.71 11.69
CA GLU A 29 1.18 14.19 10.34
C GLU A 29 1.56 15.67 10.22
N ASP A 30 2.24 16.04 9.15
CA ASP A 30 2.54 17.43 8.85
C ASP A 30 1.44 18.07 7.99
N LYS A 31 1.64 19.34 7.61
CA LYS A 31 0.68 20.10 6.79
C LYS A 31 0.46 19.54 5.38
N GLU A 32 1.40 18.75 4.87
CA GLU A 32 1.31 18.07 3.57
C GLU A 32 0.69 16.68 3.69
N GLY A 33 0.47 16.21 4.93
CA GLY A 33 -0.16 14.94 5.21
C GLY A 33 0.80 13.75 5.25
N PHE A 34 2.11 13.98 5.26
CA PHE A 34 3.11 12.95 5.50
C PHE A 34 3.31 12.71 6.99
N LEU A 35 3.64 11.47 7.34
CA LEU A 35 3.88 11.05 8.72
C LEU A 35 5.37 11.08 9.04
N TYR A 36 5.74 11.86 10.05
CA TYR A 36 7.11 11.97 10.53
C TYR A 36 7.23 11.55 12.00
N PRO A 37 8.36 10.92 12.40
CA PRO A 37 8.58 10.55 13.79
C PRO A 37 8.76 11.79 14.66
N LEU A 38 8.04 11.82 15.77
CA LEU A 38 8.22 12.78 16.85
C LEU A 38 8.61 12.01 18.11
N VAL A 39 9.60 12.51 18.84
CA VAL A 39 10.11 11.88 20.07
C VAL A 39 9.64 12.64 21.29
N ASP A 40 9.06 11.92 22.25
CA ASP A 40 8.87 12.43 23.60
C ASP A 40 10.21 12.34 24.36
N GLU A 41 10.90 13.49 24.43
CA GLU A 41 12.23 13.60 25.02
C GLU A 41 12.23 13.27 26.52
N SER A 42 11.11 13.50 27.22
CA SER A 42 11.01 13.24 28.68
C SER A 42 11.07 11.74 29.00
N ASN A 43 10.64 10.88 28.08
CA ASN A 43 10.64 9.43 28.20
C ASN A 43 11.81 8.76 27.46
N CYS A 44 12.60 9.52 26.70
CA CYS A 44 13.70 8.99 25.91
C CYS A 44 14.93 8.73 26.80
N ILE A 45 15.47 7.51 26.72
CA ILE A 45 16.70 7.11 27.42
C ILE A 45 17.95 7.21 26.54
N ASP A 46 17.85 7.82 25.38
CA ASP A 46 18.91 8.02 24.37
C ASP A 46 19.73 6.78 24.02
N CYS A 47 19.09 5.62 23.94
CA CYS A 47 19.77 4.34 23.64
C CYS A 47 20.25 4.18 22.20
N GLY A 48 19.93 5.09 21.28
CA GLY A 48 20.35 5.10 19.87
C GLY A 48 19.72 4.02 18.99
N LEU A 49 18.83 3.14 19.49
CA LEU A 49 18.24 2.05 18.71
C LEU A 49 17.42 2.55 17.52
N CYS A 50 16.73 3.67 17.65
CA CYS A 50 15.94 4.28 16.59
C CYS A 50 16.80 4.71 15.38
N GLU A 51 18.01 5.19 15.63
CA GLU A 51 18.98 5.54 14.59
C GLU A 51 19.56 4.29 13.94
N LYS A 52 19.89 3.27 14.73
CA LYS A 52 20.45 2.00 14.23
C LYS A 52 19.52 1.27 13.27
N VAL A 53 18.20 1.38 13.43
CA VAL A 53 17.22 0.72 12.55
C VAL A 53 16.73 1.61 11.42
N CYS A 54 17.13 2.87 11.36
CA CYS A 54 16.68 3.80 10.33
C CYS A 54 17.32 3.46 8.97
N PRO A 55 16.54 3.16 7.91
CA PRO A 55 17.07 2.83 6.59
C PRO A 55 17.67 4.04 5.87
N VAL A 56 17.35 5.26 6.30
CA VAL A 56 17.94 6.49 5.74
C VAL A 56 19.34 6.72 6.28
N ILE A 57 19.54 6.45 7.58
CA ILE A 57 20.85 6.58 8.24
C ILE A 57 21.73 5.36 7.92
N ASN A 58 21.14 4.16 7.94
CA ASN A 58 21.85 2.89 7.72
C ASN A 58 21.35 2.28 6.41
N ARG A 59 21.89 2.78 5.32
CA ARG A 59 21.62 2.26 3.97
C ARG A 59 22.29 0.90 3.83
N GLY A 60 21.54 -0.09 3.35
CA GLY A 60 22.09 -1.40 3.00
C GLY A 60 22.96 -1.31 1.76
N GLU A 61 23.76 -2.35 1.53
CA GLU A 61 24.51 -2.50 0.29
C GLU A 61 23.57 -2.84 -0.87
N CYS A 62 23.86 -2.27 -2.05
CA CYS A 62 23.20 -2.68 -3.28
C CYS A 62 23.86 -3.97 -3.77
N ASN A 63 23.09 -5.03 -3.87
CA ASN A 63 23.53 -6.29 -4.46
C ASN A 63 23.13 -6.34 -5.93
N GLU A 64 24.03 -6.83 -6.78
CA GLU A 64 23.69 -7.16 -8.16
C GLU A 64 22.68 -8.32 -8.20
N PRO A 65 21.68 -8.24 -9.12
CA PRO A 65 20.70 -9.32 -9.24
C PRO A 65 21.38 -10.59 -9.74
N LEU A 66 21.15 -11.71 -9.05
CA LEU A 66 21.65 -13.01 -9.47
C LEU A 66 21.01 -13.48 -10.78
N TYR A 67 19.71 -13.23 -10.94
CA TYR A 67 18.91 -13.63 -12.10
C TYR A 67 17.83 -12.60 -12.39
N VAL A 68 17.47 -12.49 -13.68
CA VAL A 68 16.38 -11.63 -14.14
C VAL A 68 15.39 -12.49 -14.93
N TYR A 69 14.10 -12.42 -14.58
CA TYR A 69 13.04 -13.19 -15.21
C TYR A 69 11.87 -12.30 -15.63
N ALA A 70 11.34 -12.51 -16.84
CA ALA A 70 10.03 -12.00 -17.23
C ALA A 70 8.99 -13.07 -16.92
N VAL A 71 8.09 -12.80 -15.95
CA VAL A 71 7.14 -13.78 -15.43
C VAL A 71 5.72 -13.28 -15.49
N LYS A 72 4.79 -14.17 -15.91
CA LYS A 72 3.35 -13.93 -15.83
C LYS A 72 2.62 -15.15 -15.28
N ASN A 73 1.59 -14.95 -14.48
CA ASN A 73 0.70 -16.02 -14.04
C ASN A 73 -0.02 -16.65 -15.26
N ARG A 74 -0.11 -17.98 -15.32
CA ARG A 74 -0.79 -18.69 -16.41
C ARG A 74 -2.30 -18.47 -16.38
N ASN A 75 -2.89 -18.33 -15.18
CA ASN A 75 -4.31 -18.05 -15.01
C ASN A 75 -4.60 -16.60 -15.39
N GLU A 76 -5.41 -16.42 -16.42
CA GLU A 76 -5.77 -15.11 -16.95
C GLU A 76 -6.56 -14.25 -15.96
N ARG A 77 -7.51 -14.83 -15.23
CA ARG A 77 -8.30 -14.12 -14.22
C ARG A 77 -7.40 -13.53 -13.13
N ILE A 78 -6.39 -14.30 -12.68
CA ILE A 78 -5.41 -13.78 -11.69
C ILE A 78 -4.58 -12.65 -12.28
N ARG A 79 -4.17 -12.76 -13.56
CA ARG A 79 -3.42 -11.71 -14.24
C ARG A 79 -4.24 -10.42 -14.38
N LEU A 80 -5.50 -10.51 -14.76
CA LEU A 80 -6.39 -9.36 -14.90
C LEU A 80 -6.62 -8.67 -13.55
N ASN A 81 -6.80 -9.45 -12.49
CA ASN A 81 -6.95 -8.94 -11.12
C ASN A 81 -5.63 -8.52 -10.44
N SER A 82 -4.52 -8.49 -11.16
CA SER A 82 -3.22 -8.07 -10.65
C SER A 82 -2.75 -6.80 -11.35
N SER A 83 -1.99 -5.94 -10.70
CA SER A 83 -1.42 -4.73 -11.33
C SER A 83 -0.38 -5.07 -12.41
N SER A 84 0.30 -6.21 -12.29
CA SER A 84 1.31 -6.69 -13.23
C SER A 84 1.09 -8.18 -13.57
N GLY A 85 2.12 -8.98 -13.68
CA GLY A 85 2.08 -10.39 -14.08
C GLY A 85 1.40 -11.36 -13.11
N GLY A 86 1.01 -10.94 -11.92
CA GLY A 86 0.33 -11.77 -10.92
C GLY A 86 1.28 -12.64 -10.08
N VAL A 87 2.54 -12.26 -9.98
CA VAL A 87 3.57 -13.00 -9.21
C VAL A 87 3.27 -12.96 -7.72
N PHE A 88 2.81 -11.80 -7.19
CA PHE A 88 2.42 -11.66 -5.78
C PHE A 88 1.42 -12.75 -5.35
N TYR A 89 0.37 -12.98 -6.15
CA TYR A 89 -0.62 -14.03 -5.87
C TYR A 89 0.03 -15.41 -5.78
N SER A 90 0.93 -15.75 -6.71
CA SER A 90 1.59 -17.05 -6.74
C SER A 90 2.48 -17.27 -5.51
N LEU A 91 3.24 -16.26 -5.10
CA LEU A 91 4.08 -16.31 -3.91
C LEU A 91 3.24 -16.36 -2.64
N GLY A 92 2.21 -15.52 -2.52
CA GLY A 92 1.31 -15.50 -1.38
C GLY A 92 0.58 -16.83 -1.20
N LYS A 93 0.05 -17.39 -2.30
CA LYS A 93 -0.56 -18.74 -2.29
C LYS A 93 0.42 -19.81 -1.80
N TYR A 94 1.65 -19.80 -2.30
CA TYR A 94 2.67 -20.76 -1.85
C TYR A 94 2.93 -20.68 -0.35
N VAL A 95 3.12 -19.45 0.17
CA VAL A 95 3.39 -19.22 1.60
C VAL A 95 2.20 -19.67 2.46
N ILE A 96 0.98 -19.30 2.08
CA ILE A 96 -0.25 -19.70 2.81
C ILE A 96 -0.41 -21.24 2.79
N GLN A 97 -0.17 -21.89 1.65
CA GLN A 97 -0.25 -23.36 1.55
C GLN A 97 0.79 -24.08 2.44
N LYS A 98 1.87 -23.41 2.80
CA LYS A 98 2.87 -23.90 3.76
C LYS A 98 2.54 -23.54 5.23
N GLY A 99 1.34 -23.02 5.50
CA GLY A 99 0.95 -22.55 6.84
C GLY A 99 1.64 -21.26 7.27
N GLY A 100 2.22 -20.53 6.32
CA GLY A 100 2.91 -19.26 6.54
C GLY A 100 1.97 -18.06 6.52
N VAL A 101 2.56 -16.88 6.64
CA VAL A 101 1.87 -15.59 6.72
C VAL A 101 2.41 -14.62 5.67
N VAL A 102 1.52 -13.90 5.02
CA VAL A 102 1.85 -12.89 4.00
C VAL A 102 1.53 -11.50 4.55
N PHE A 103 2.47 -10.57 4.42
CA PHE A 103 2.27 -9.16 4.73
C PHE A 103 2.35 -8.31 3.46
N GLY A 104 1.42 -7.38 3.33
CA GLY A 104 1.37 -6.47 2.19
C GLY A 104 0.41 -5.31 2.42
N ALA A 105 0.40 -4.36 1.48
CA ALA A 105 -0.45 -3.19 1.56
C ALA A 105 -1.90 -3.51 1.17
N ALA A 106 -2.86 -3.07 2.00
CA ALA A 106 -4.28 -3.12 1.73
C ALA A 106 -4.96 -1.80 2.10
N TYR A 107 -6.18 -1.59 1.63
CA TYR A 107 -7.02 -0.51 2.11
C TYR A 107 -7.71 -0.91 3.43
N ASP A 108 -7.89 0.07 4.31
CA ASP A 108 -8.76 -0.07 5.48
C ASP A 108 -10.19 0.47 5.15
N ASP A 109 -11.08 0.42 6.14
CA ASP A 109 -12.49 0.86 5.99
C ASP A 109 -12.64 2.36 5.62
N LYS A 110 -11.57 3.14 5.76
CA LYS A 110 -11.50 4.55 5.39
C LYS A 110 -10.75 4.78 4.08
N TRP A 111 -10.40 3.72 3.36
CA TRP A 111 -9.56 3.74 2.16
C TRP A 111 -8.15 4.28 2.40
N GLU A 112 -7.66 4.28 3.64
CA GLU A 112 -6.26 4.50 3.92
C GLU A 112 -5.45 3.23 3.66
N VAL A 113 -4.23 3.39 3.15
CA VAL A 113 -3.36 2.25 2.84
C VAL A 113 -2.57 1.85 4.08
N ARG A 114 -2.68 0.58 4.46
CA ARG A 114 -1.96 -0.01 5.60
C ARG A 114 -1.35 -1.34 5.24
N HIS A 115 -0.23 -1.69 5.85
CA HIS A 115 0.25 -3.07 5.83
C HIS A 115 -0.63 -3.93 6.74
N GLN A 116 -1.05 -5.06 6.18
CA GLN A 116 -1.90 -6.04 6.86
C GLN A 116 -1.35 -7.44 6.60
N LYS A 117 -1.75 -8.40 7.42
CA LYS A 117 -1.39 -9.81 7.24
C LYS A 117 -2.51 -10.61 6.58
N ALA A 118 -2.11 -11.67 5.89
CA ALA A 118 -3.00 -12.67 5.33
C ALA A 118 -2.49 -14.06 5.70
N GLU A 119 -3.39 -14.90 6.23
CA GLU A 119 -3.14 -16.30 6.58
C GLU A 119 -4.05 -17.25 5.79
N SER A 120 -4.93 -16.72 4.93
CA SER A 120 -5.84 -17.46 4.04
C SER A 120 -5.90 -16.80 2.67
N MET A 121 -6.46 -17.51 1.68
CA MET A 121 -6.61 -16.96 0.33
C MET A 121 -7.61 -15.78 0.31
N ASP A 122 -8.64 -15.81 1.13
CA ASP A 122 -9.63 -14.72 1.22
C ASP A 122 -9.00 -13.45 1.78
N THR A 123 -8.10 -13.58 2.76
CA THR A 123 -7.37 -12.44 3.34
C THR A 123 -6.19 -11.99 2.48
N LEU A 124 -5.74 -12.81 1.51
CA LEU A 124 -4.70 -12.44 0.54
C LEU A 124 -5.22 -11.49 -0.55
N GLU A 125 -6.48 -11.64 -0.95
CA GLU A 125 -7.05 -10.87 -2.05
C GLU A 125 -6.99 -9.35 -1.83
N PRO A 126 -7.32 -8.78 -0.65
CA PRO A 126 -7.16 -7.35 -0.37
C PRO A 126 -5.72 -6.83 -0.50
N LEU A 127 -4.71 -7.70 -0.31
CA LEU A 127 -3.31 -7.33 -0.46
C LEU A 127 -2.86 -7.26 -1.93
N MET A 128 -3.63 -7.83 -2.86
CA MET A 128 -3.34 -7.77 -4.28
C MET A 128 -3.49 -6.34 -4.81
N ARG A 129 -2.91 -6.09 -5.96
CA ARG A 129 -2.88 -4.81 -6.67
C ARG A 129 -2.01 -3.75 -5.97
N SER A 130 -1.44 -2.86 -6.76
CA SER A 130 -0.63 -1.74 -6.26
C SER A 130 -1.53 -0.63 -5.72
N LYS A 131 -1.20 -0.10 -4.56
CA LYS A 131 -1.81 1.07 -3.95
C LYS A 131 -0.79 2.21 -4.02
N TYR A 132 -1.02 3.18 -4.91
CA TYR A 132 -0.08 4.28 -5.14
C TYR A 132 -0.27 5.39 -4.09
N VAL A 133 -0.20 5.02 -2.83
CA VAL A 133 -0.31 5.90 -1.65
C VAL A 133 0.66 5.38 -0.59
N GLN A 134 1.23 6.27 0.23
CA GLN A 134 2.08 5.86 1.34
C GLN A 134 1.33 4.91 2.29
N SER A 135 1.86 3.70 2.46
CA SER A 135 1.27 2.71 3.35
C SER A 135 1.78 2.89 4.79
N ARG A 136 0.88 2.86 5.74
CA ARG A 136 1.21 2.83 7.17
C ARG A 136 1.62 1.43 7.58
N ILE A 137 2.83 1.27 8.09
CA ILE A 137 3.35 -0.03 8.56
C ILE A 137 2.71 -0.43 9.91
N GLY A 138 2.38 0.53 10.78
CA GLY A 138 1.84 0.23 12.11
C GLY A 138 2.80 -0.65 12.92
N ASN A 139 2.29 -1.75 13.49
CA ASN A 139 3.06 -2.73 14.28
C ASN A 139 3.54 -3.94 13.47
N THR A 140 3.48 -3.86 12.15
CA THR A 140 3.70 -5.01 11.25
C THR A 140 5.07 -5.64 11.42
N PHE A 141 6.13 -4.87 11.69
CA PHE A 141 7.47 -5.43 11.86
C PHE A 141 7.57 -6.29 13.14
N VAL A 142 6.92 -5.88 14.22
CA VAL A 142 6.82 -6.67 15.46
C VAL A 142 6.03 -7.97 15.21
N GLU A 143 4.94 -7.89 14.45
CA GLU A 143 4.17 -9.09 14.09
C GLU A 143 5.00 -10.04 13.22
N VAL A 144 5.73 -9.53 12.21
CA VAL A 144 6.66 -10.31 11.39
C VAL A 144 7.69 -11.02 12.27
N GLU A 145 8.37 -10.30 13.18
CA GLU A 145 9.35 -10.88 14.09
C GLU A 145 8.74 -12.00 14.95
N THR A 146 7.51 -11.81 15.40
CA THR A 146 6.79 -12.81 16.19
C THR A 146 6.53 -14.10 15.42
N PHE A 147 6.04 -14.01 14.18
CA PHE A 147 5.82 -15.18 13.34
C PHE A 147 7.12 -15.88 12.94
N LEU A 148 8.17 -15.12 12.65
CA LEU A 148 9.48 -15.68 12.35
C LEU A 148 10.05 -16.50 13.52
N LYS A 149 9.94 -15.98 14.75
CA LYS A 149 10.35 -16.68 15.97
C LYS A 149 9.52 -17.94 16.26
N GLN A 150 8.28 -17.99 15.76
CA GLN A 150 7.43 -19.19 15.82
C GLN A 150 7.79 -20.22 14.73
N GLY A 151 8.79 -19.96 13.89
CA GLY A 151 9.19 -20.83 12.79
C GLY A 151 8.27 -20.79 11.58
N LYS A 152 7.28 -19.88 11.52
CA LYS A 152 6.41 -19.74 10.35
C LYS A 152 7.16 -19.12 9.17
N LEU A 153 6.87 -19.59 7.96
CA LEU A 153 7.32 -18.93 6.73
C LEU A 153 6.59 -17.60 6.58
N VAL A 154 7.32 -16.52 6.43
CA VAL A 154 6.78 -15.17 6.27
C VAL A 154 7.15 -14.59 4.91
N LEU A 155 6.17 -14.11 4.16
CA LEU A 155 6.36 -13.26 2.99
C LEU A 155 6.03 -11.82 3.38
N PHE A 156 7.01 -10.93 3.27
CA PHE A 156 6.77 -9.50 3.44
C PHE A 156 6.99 -8.78 2.10
N THR A 157 5.97 -8.06 1.63
CA THR A 157 6.04 -7.26 0.40
C THR A 157 5.91 -5.79 0.73
N GLY A 158 6.76 -4.96 0.15
CA GLY A 158 6.75 -3.51 0.40
C GLY A 158 7.70 -2.78 -0.56
N THR A 159 7.80 -1.48 -0.41
CA THR A 159 8.81 -0.68 -1.12
C THR A 159 10.19 -0.89 -0.52
N SER A 160 11.25 -0.55 -1.25
CA SER A 160 12.66 -0.75 -0.84
C SER A 160 12.94 -0.20 0.57
N CYS A 161 12.42 0.99 0.88
CA CYS A 161 12.58 1.59 2.21
C CYS A 161 11.86 0.81 3.32
N GLN A 162 10.71 0.19 3.02
CA GLN A 162 9.98 -0.65 3.97
C GLN A 162 10.68 -2.00 4.19
N ILE A 163 11.20 -2.61 3.12
CA ILE A 163 11.98 -3.84 3.19
C ILE A 163 13.27 -3.61 4.00
N LEU A 164 14.01 -2.54 3.70
CA LEU A 164 15.23 -2.22 4.44
C LEU A 164 14.91 -1.86 5.90
N GLY A 165 13.83 -1.12 6.14
CA GLY A 165 13.34 -0.82 7.48
C GLY A 165 13.03 -2.08 8.29
N LEU A 166 12.39 -3.09 7.67
CA LEU A 166 12.14 -4.38 8.30
C LEU A 166 13.45 -5.13 8.60
N LYS A 167 14.36 -5.23 7.63
CA LYS A 167 15.65 -5.92 7.82
C LYS A 167 16.46 -5.28 8.95
N ASN A 168 16.55 -3.95 8.97
CA ASN A 168 17.24 -3.22 10.04
C ASN A 168 16.53 -3.40 11.40
N PHE A 169 15.18 -3.45 11.41
CA PHE A 169 14.41 -3.74 12.62
C PHE A 169 14.72 -5.13 13.18
N LEU A 170 14.77 -6.16 12.34
CA LEU A 170 15.02 -7.55 12.74
C LEU A 170 16.44 -7.76 13.25
N ARG A 171 17.44 -7.03 12.72
CA ARG A 171 18.85 -7.03 13.13
C ARG A 171 19.61 -8.33 12.93
N HIS A 172 18.98 -9.35 12.38
CA HIS A 172 19.63 -10.57 11.89
C HIS A 172 18.77 -11.20 10.77
N GLU A 173 19.39 -12.10 10.04
CA GLU A 173 18.72 -12.81 8.96
C GLU A 173 17.87 -13.96 9.49
N TYR A 174 16.77 -14.22 8.81
CA TYR A 174 15.86 -15.33 9.06
C TYR A 174 15.67 -16.14 7.79
N GLU A 175 15.97 -17.43 7.82
CA GLU A 175 15.82 -18.33 6.68
C GLU A 175 14.35 -18.50 6.26
N ASN A 176 13.44 -18.30 7.19
CA ASN A 176 11.99 -18.38 6.98
C ASN A 176 11.35 -17.01 6.61
N LEU A 177 12.16 -16.00 6.24
CA LEU A 177 11.69 -14.72 5.73
C LEU A 177 11.94 -14.59 4.23
N LEU A 178 10.88 -14.40 3.45
CA LEU A 178 10.93 -13.99 2.06
C LEU A 178 10.50 -12.53 1.95
N THR A 179 11.36 -11.69 1.39
CA THR A 179 11.05 -10.28 1.12
C THR A 179 10.88 -10.03 -0.37
N VAL A 180 9.87 -9.27 -0.75
CA VAL A 180 9.65 -8.84 -2.14
C VAL A 180 9.56 -7.33 -2.19
N ASP A 181 10.52 -6.74 -2.87
CA ASP A 181 10.60 -5.31 -3.10
C ASP A 181 9.73 -4.92 -4.31
N VAL A 182 8.92 -3.90 -4.14
CA VAL A 182 8.12 -3.28 -5.20
C VAL A 182 8.79 -1.97 -5.59
N ILE A 183 9.16 -1.86 -6.87
CA ILE A 183 9.77 -0.63 -7.40
C ILE A 183 8.86 0.56 -7.13
N CYS A 184 9.41 1.57 -6.46
CA CYS A 184 8.70 2.77 -6.03
C CYS A 184 9.33 4.01 -6.68
N HIS A 185 8.49 4.82 -7.35
CA HIS A 185 8.88 6.11 -7.93
C HIS A 185 8.41 7.31 -7.09
N GLY A 186 8.03 7.07 -5.85
CA GLY A 186 7.40 8.03 -4.96
C GLY A 186 5.91 7.75 -4.75
N VAL A 187 5.35 8.41 -3.75
CA VAL A 187 3.93 8.24 -3.37
C VAL A 187 3.36 9.57 -2.87
N PRO A 188 2.10 9.88 -3.13
CA PRO A 188 1.41 10.97 -2.45
C PRO A 188 1.27 10.67 -0.95
N SER A 189 1.14 11.72 -0.17
CA SER A 189 0.87 11.60 1.26
C SER A 189 -0.52 11.03 1.53
N PRO A 190 -0.75 10.40 2.70
CA PRO A 190 -2.10 10.03 3.14
C PRO A 190 -3.07 11.23 3.19
N GLY A 191 -2.58 12.44 3.51
CA GLY A 191 -3.39 13.65 3.54
C GLY A 191 -3.87 14.06 2.15
N VAL A 192 -2.99 14.07 1.16
CA VAL A 192 -3.35 14.33 -0.26
C VAL A 192 -4.35 13.29 -0.75
N TRP A 193 -4.14 12.01 -0.41
CA TRP A 193 -5.06 10.93 -0.76
C TRP A 193 -6.46 11.15 -0.19
N ARG A 194 -6.56 11.45 1.11
CA ARG A 194 -7.86 11.75 1.76
C ARG A 194 -8.57 12.93 1.10
N LYS A 195 -7.83 14.01 0.80
CA LYS A 195 -8.38 15.18 0.12
C LYS A 195 -8.90 14.82 -1.27
N PHE A 196 -8.14 14.05 -2.03
CA PHE A 196 -8.56 13.57 -3.35
C PHE A 196 -9.85 12.74 -3.28
N LEU A 197 -9.97 11.81 -2.33
CA LEU A 197 -11.19 11.03 -2.13
C LEU A 197 -12.38 11.92 -1.75
N MET A 198 -12.17 12.92 -0.89
CA MET A 198 -13.22 13.89 -0.54
C MET A 198 -13.66 14.71 -1.77
N GLU A 199 -12.72 15.20 -2.57
CA GLU A 199 -13.03 15.93 -3.79
C GLU A 199 -13.79 15.05 -4.79
N LEU A 200 -13.40 13.80 -5.00
CA LEU A 200 -14.15 12.86 -5.85
C LEU A 200 -15.59 12.64 -5.38
N THR A 201 -15.84 12.72 -4.07
CA THR A 201 -17.18 12.57 -3.53
C THR A 201 -18.00 13.87 -3.60
N HIS A 202 -17.34 15.04 -3.52
CA HIS A 202 -17.98 16.35 -3.54
C HIS A 202 -18.20 16.92 -4.97
N LEU A 203 -17.29 16.66 -5.91
CA LEU A 203 -17.39 17.17 -7.29
C LEU A 203 -18.67 16.73 -8.01
N GLN A 204 -19.33 15.70 -7.53
CA GLN A 204 -20.59 15.19 -8.09
C GLN A 204 -21.83 15.97 -7.63
N SER A 205 -21.72 16.83 -6.61
CA SER A 205 -22.86 17.66 -6.17
C SER A 205 -23.14 18.88 -7.05
N HIS A 206 -22.22 19.27 -7.94
CA HIS A 206 -22.33 20.55 -8.69
C HIS A 206 -22.19 20.47 -10.20
N LYS A 207 -21.90 19.32 -10.82
CA LYS A 207 -21.87 19.21 -12.29
C LYS A 207 -22.38 17.88 -12.76
N THR A 208 -23.41 17.91 -13.59
CA THR A 208 -23.78 16.80 -14.49
C THR A 208 -22.66 16.67 -15.52
N ALA A 209 -21.61 15.93 -15.18
CA ALA A 209 -20.55 15.61 -16.12
C ALA A 209 -21.00 14.42 -16.96
N LEU A 210 -21.32 14.68 -18.22
CA LEU A 210 -21.52 13.65 -19.23
C LEU A 210 -20.15 13.06 -19.60
N CYS A 211 -19.84 11.90 -19.08
CA CYS A 211 -18.71 11.11 -19.57
C CYS A 211 -19.23 10.08 -20.58
N GLU A 212 -18.79 10.20 -21.80
CA GLU A 212 -19.05 9.21 -22.85
C GLU A 212 -18.04 8.08 -22.73
N VAL A 213 -18.47 6.91 -22.21
CA VAL A 213 -17.64 5.71 -22.12
C VAL A 213 -18.24 4.66 -23.03
N ALA A 214 -17.48 4.28 -24.05
CA ALA A 214 -17.87 3.25 -25.04
C ALA A 214 -19.24 3.50 -25.71
N GLY A 215 -19.52 4.76 -26.10
CA GLY A 215 -20.74 5.12 -26.83
C GLY A 215 -22.03 5.13 -25.99
N LYS A 216 -21.95 4.99 -24.67
CA LYS A 216 -23.09 5.14 -23.75
C LYS A 216 -22.91 6.37 -22.88
N LYS A 217 -23.86 7.30 -22.97
CA LYS A 217 -23.97 8.46 -22.05
C LYS A 217 -24.37 7.94 -20.67
N THR A 218 -23.48 8.00 -19.71
CA THR A 218 -23.77 7.66 -18.32
C THR A 218 -24.06 8.97 -17.57
N VAL A 219 -25.28 9.12 -17.09
CA VAL A 219 -25.70 10.26 -16.26
C VAL A 219 -25.20 10.02 -14.85
N LEU A 220 -24.32 10.88 -14.37
CA LEU A 220 -23.92 10.90 -12.97
C LEU A 220 -24.99 11.64 -12.16
N LEU A 221 -25.75 10.90 -11.35
CA LEU A 221 -26.75 11.47 -10.47
C LEU A 221 -26.08 12.15 -9.27
N SER A 222 -26.54 13.37 -9.00
CA SER A 222 -26.08 14.26 -7.94
C SER A 222 -26.73 13.90 -6.60
N SER A 223 -26.01 13.20 -5.73
CA SER A 223 -26.24 13.26 -4.29
C SER A 223 -24.86 13.37 -3.60
N PRO A 224 -24.73 14.09 -2.48
CA PRO A 224 -23.49 14.12 -1.74
C PRO A 224 -23.26 12.75 -1.09
N GLU A 225 -22.61 11.85 -1.84
CA GLU A 225 -22.31 10.51 -1.37
C GLU A 225 -21.04 10.53 -0.54
N SER A 226 -21.11 9.90 0.62
CA SER A 226 -19.98 9.76 1.53
C SER A 226 -18.89 8.83 0.96
N ILE A 227 -17.67 8.96 1.45
CA ILE A 227 -16.55 8.03 1.18
C ILE A 227 -16.95 6.56 1.42
N SER A 228 -17.92 6.31 2.31
CA SER A 228 -18.48 4.99 2.59
C SER A 228 -19.23 4.34 1.41
N ALA A 229 -19.57 5.11 0.37
CA ALA A 229 -20.18 4.56 -0.85
C ALA A 229 -19.15 3.91 -1.80
N ILE A 230 -17.86 4.15 -1.61
CA ILE A 230 -16.79 3.54 -2.43
C ILE A 230 -16.74 2.04 -2.12
N THR A 231 -16.72 1.22 -3.15
CA THR A 231 -16.68 -0.25 -3.04
C THR A 231 -15.40 -0.86 -3.56
N ASP A 232 -14.71 -0.22 -4.50
CA ASP A 232 -13.40 -0.66 -5.00
C ASP A 232 -12.61 0.52 -5.57
N ILE A 233 -11.28 0.44 -5.45
CA ILE A 233 -10.33 1.36 -6.05
C ILE A 233 -9.24 0.56 -6.76
N ASN A 234 -9.07 0.80 -8.07
CA ASN A 234 -8.07 0.13 -8.88
C ASN A 234 -7.26 1.15 -9.67
N PHE A 235 -5.95 1.25 -9.39
CA PHE A 235 -5.04 2.15 -10.09
C PHE A 235 -4.59 1.63 -11.46
N ARG A 236 -4.77 0.33 -11.72
CA ARG A 236 -4.31 -0.31 -12.97
C ARG A 236 -5.37 -1.29 -13.46
N GLU A 237 -6.56 -0.76 -13.74
CA GLU A 237 -7.64 -1.54 -14.31
C GLU A 237 -7.26 -1.98 -15.73
N LYS A 238 -7.32 -3.29 -16.02
CA LYS A 238 -6.87 -3.89 -17.27
C LYS A 238 -7.98 -4.58 -18.06
N GLU A 239 -9.02 -5.05 -17.38
CA GLU A 239 -10.11 -5.79 -18.02
C GLU A 239 -10.77 -4.95 -19.09
N LYS A 240 -10.98 -3.66 -18.80
CA LYS A 240 -11.60 -2.71 -19.70
C LYS A 240 -10.61 -2.02 -20.63
N TYR A 241 -9.39 -1.69 -20.15
CA TYR A 241 -8.45 -0.84 -20.87
C TYR A 241 -7.25 -1.60 -21.44
N GLY A 242 -7.09 -2.87 -21.10
CA GLY A 242 -5.99 -3.72 -21.54
C GLY A 242 -4.66 -3.43 -20.84
N TRP A 243 -3.66 -4.18 -21.22
CA TRP A 243 -2.35 -4.15 -20.55
C TRP A 243 -1.55 -2.85 -20.73
N LYS A 244 -1.68 -2.21 -21.89
CA LYS A 244 -0.89 -1.01 -22.25
C LYS A 244 -1.53 0.32 -21.85
N LYS A 245 -2.80 0.32 -21.45
CA LYS A 245 -3.51 1.51 -21.04
C LYS A 245 -3.82 1.40 -19.54
N PHE A 246 -3.39 2.40 -18.77
CA PHE A 246 -3.66 2.42 -17.34
C PHE A 246 -4.97 3.17 -17.08
N GLY A 247 -5.96 2.44 -16.54
CA GLY A 247 -7.20 3.04 -16.05
C GLY A 247 -7.16 3.15 -14.52
N PHE A 248 -7.38 4.36 -14.00
CA PHE A 248 -7.74 4.55 -12.60
C PHE A 248 -9.24 4.43 -12.49
N VAL A 249 -9.72 3.54 -11.63
CA VAL A 249 -11.14 3.24 -11.48
C VAL A 249 -11.53 3.29 -10.02
N VAL A 250 -12.61 3.99 -9.73
CA VAL A 250 -13.29 3.98 -8.44
C VAL A 250 -14.71 3.47 -8.66
N LEU A 251 -15.08 2.40 -7.99
CA LEU A 251 -16.44 1.87 -8.00
C LEU A 251 -17.19 2.43 -6.79
N LYS A 252 -18.41 2.90 -7.01
CA LYS A 252 -19.33 3.34 -5.96
C LYS A 252 -20.65 2.57 -6.04
N LYS A 253 -21.26 2.32 -4.90
CA LYS A 253 -22.68 1.96 -4.84
C LYS A 253 -23.52 3.23 -5.00
N SER A 254 -24.46 3.23 -5.93
CA SER A 254 -25.54 4.20 -5.96
C SER A 254 -26.86 3.46 -5.74
N VAL A 255 -27.74 4.03 -4.93
CA VAL A 255 -29.11 3.52 -4.75
C VAL A 255 -29.99 4.27 -5.73
N SER A 256 -30.40 3.59 -6.80
CA SER A 256 -31.44 4.13 -7.68
C SER A 256 -32.81 3.70 -7.17
N LYS A 257 -33.87 4.41 -7.61
CA LYS A 257 -35.28 4.03 -7.28
C LYS A 257 -35.66 2.62 -7.78
N THR A 258 -34.85 1.99 -8.59
CA THR A 258 -35.06 0.68 -9.22
C THR A 258 -34.10 -0.41 -8.70
N GLY A 259 -33.21 -0.13 -7.74
CA GLY A 259 -32.26 -1.09 -7.18
C GLY A 259 -30.85 -0.53 -7.00
N GLU A 260 -29.96 -1.35 -6.43
CA GLU A 260 -28.54 -1.00 -6.27
C GLU A 260 -27.83 -1.06 -7.64
N ASN A 261 -27.25 0.06 -8.07
CA ASN A 261 -26.41 0.14 -9.25
C ASN A 261 -24.99 0.56 -8.86
N SER A 262 -23.99 -0.09 -9.44
CA SER A 262 -22.61 0.34 -9.32
C SER A 262 -22.30 1.40 -10.37
N VAL A 263 -21.82 2.56 -9.94
CA VAL A 263 -21.37 3.63 -10.83
C VAL A 263 -19.85 3.58 -10.95
N LEU A 264 -19.37 3.50 -12.18
CA LEU A 264 -17.96 3.50 -12.49
C LEU A 264 -17.48 4.94 -12.70
N LEU A 265 -16.58 5.42 -11.86
CA LEU A 265 -15.79 6.62 -12.10
C LEU A 265 -14.44 6.17 -12.66
N SER A 266 -14.17 6.51 -13.90
CA SER A 266 -12.88 6.16 -14.51
C SER A 266 -12.22 7.39 -15.12
N ASN A 267 -10.97 7.64 -14.75
CA ASN A 267 -10.08 8.52 -15.50
C ASN A 267 -9.09 7.63 -16.28
N ILE A 268 -9.06 7.80 -17.59
CA ILE A 268 -8.06 7.19 -18.45
C ILE A 268 -6.90 8.18 -18.48
N PHE A 269 -5.75 7.78 -17.99
CA PHE A 269 -4.51 8.47 -18.32
C PHE A 269 -4.18 8.09 -19.77
N SER A 270 -4.50 8.99 -20.71
CA SER A 270 -4.38 8.74 -22.16
C SER A 270 -2.94 8.80 -22.66
N GLU A 271 -2.02 9.26 -21.84
CA GLU A 271 -0.60 9.36 -22.19
C GLU A 271 0.23 8.70 -21.08
N ASP A 272 1.09 7.78 -21.51
CA ASP A 272 2.11 7.19 -20.67
C ASP A 272 3.07 8.30 -20.24
N PRO A 273 3.16 8.65 -18.94
CA PRO A 273 4.09 9.67 -18.48
C PRO A 273 5.54 9.14 -18.38
N TYR A 274 5.82 7.92 -18.90
CA TYR A 274 7.15 7.29 -18.90
C TYR A 274 7.54 6.79 -20.28
#